data_c4444f1a824e87f7bc4f8a921b884694
#
_entry.id   c4444f1a824e87f7bc4f8a921b884694
#
_cell.length_a   1.000
_cell.length_b   1.000
_cell.length_c   1.000
_cell.angle_alpha   90.00
_cell.angle_beta   90.00
_cell.angle_gamma   90.00
#
_symmetry.space_group_name_H-M   'P 1'
#
loop_
_entity.id
_entity.type
_entity.pdbx_description
1 polymer ?
#
loop_
_entity_poly.entity_id
_entity_poly.type
_entity_poly.pdbx_seq_one_letter_code
_entity_poly.pdbx_strand_id
1 'polypeptide(L)'
;MHFTSKIIGSIFLLSILFAHKFFISTTDIQIKPEEERAEITIQVFSHDVYLLLENANYKTINVGTDKESADIDIFLVNYLSENFMIQDCRWKYLGKEIGLEYTVFFLEVEKFSPSSNVAILNSLFMDLYNEQRNIVHFYNGSVLQSASMTNNEPVFAFSFQ
;
A
#
# COMPACT_ATOMS: atom_id res chain seq x y z
N MET A 1 26.36 14.08 54.86
CA MET A 1 26.98 13.94 53.54
C MET A 1 26.20 12.91 52.74
N HIS A 2 25.13 13.26 52.10
CA HIS A 2 24.36 12.40 51.17
C HIS A 2 23.60 13.31 50.16
N PHE A 3 24.22 13.56 49.05
CA PHE A 3 23.56 14.23 47.91
C PHE A 3 24.26 13.81 46.63
N THR A 4 23.93 12.68 46.05
CA THR A 4 24.26 12.39 44.62
C THR A 4 23.56 11.11 44.17
N SER A 5 22.24 10.98 44.21
CA SER A 5 21.59 9.78 43.64
C SER A 5 20.22 10.02 43.06
N LYS A 6 19.88 11.24 42.59
CA LYS A 6 18.55 11.51 42.00
C LYS A 6 18.54 12.06 40.60
N ILE A 7 19.66 12.13 39.89
CA ILE A 7 19.73 12.74 38.55
C ILE A 7 19.77 11.71 37.41
N ILE A 8 20.07 10.44 37.71
CA ILE A 8 20.23 9.39 36.68
C ILE A 8 18.87 8.82 36.21
N GLY A 9 17.81 8.93 37.01
CA GLY A 9 16.49 8.39 36.68
C GLY A 9 15.68 9.17 35.64
N SER A 10 16.05 10.42 35.34
CA SER A 10 15.20 11.31 34.52
C SER A 10 15.58 11.33 33.03
N ILE A 11 16.73 10.79 32.66
CA ILE A 11 17.20 10.79 31.24
C ILE A 11 16.71 9.57 30.46
N PHE A 12 16.31 8.49 31.14
CA PHE A 12 15.84 7.27 30.49
C PHE A 12 14.38 7.31 30.02
N LEU A 13 13.61 8.32 30.42
CA LEU A 13 12.19 8.44 30.09
C LEU A 13 11.91 9.24 28.80
N LEU A 14 12.94 9.85 28.21
CA LEU A 14 12.76 10.72 27.04
C LEU A 14 13.07 10.04 25.69
N SER A 15 13.51 8.79 25.68
CA SER A 15 13.91 8.06 24.48
C SER A 15 12.80 7.19 23.85
N ILE A 16 11.57 7.22 24.39
CA ILE A 16 10.46 6.36 23.90
C ILE A 16 9.52 7.09 22.93
N LEU A 17 9.77 8.36 22.60
CA LEU A 17 8.82 9.18 21.81
C LEU A 17 9.11 9.26 20.30
N PHE A 18 10.09 8.55 19.78
CA PHE A 18 10.25 8.39 18.34
C PHE A 18 9.73 7.01 17.90
N ALA A 19 8.43 6.76 18.07
CA ALA A 19 7.75 5.82 17.23
C ALA A 19 7.80 6.40 15.82
N HIS A 20 8.78 5.97 15.00
CA HIS A 20 8.80 6.29 13.59
C HIS A 20 7.49 5.77 13.00
N LYS A 21 6.56 6.67 12.70
CA LYS A 21 5.42 6.32 11.85
C LYS A 21 6.00 5.97 10.48
N PHE A 22 6.01 4.69 10.17
CA PHE A 22 6.37 4.24 8.83
C PHE A 22 5.12 4.38 7.95
N PHE A 23 5.17 5.29 6.99
CA PHE A 23 4.16 5.45 5.96
C PHE A 23 4.60 4.61 4.77
N ILE A 24 4.23 3.33 4.75
CA ILE A 24 4.67 2.36 3.75
C ILE A 24 3.48 1.53 3.28
N SER A 25 3.40 1.32 1.96
CA SER A 25 2.60 0.25 1.36
C SER A 25 3.51 -0.72 0.61
N THR A 26 3.06 -1.95 0.45
CA THR A 26 3.74 -2.96 -0.37
C THR A 26 2.78 -3.49 -1.42
N THR A 27 3.23 -3.53 -2.66
CA THR A 27 2.49 -4.09 -3.79
C THR A 27 3.31 -5.23 -4.39
N ASP A 28 2.77 -6.42 -4.38
CA ASP A 28 3.33 -7.59 -5.05
C ASP A 28 2.58 -7.84 -6.36
N ILE A 29 3.30 -7.87 -7.48
CA ILE A 29 2.77 -8.17 -8.81
C ILE A 29 3.41 -9.48 -9.27
N GLN A 30 2.61 -10.53 -9.38
CA GLN A 30 3.04 -11.85 -9.83
C GLN A 30 2.54 -12.14 -11.23
N ILE A 31 3.46 -12.23 -12.19
CA ILE A 31 3.13 -12.65 -13.55
C ILE A 31 2.89 -14.17 -13.56
N LYS A 32 1.79 -14.57 -14.19
CA LYS A 32 1.43 -15.96 -14.48
C LYS A 32 1.48 -16.17 -16.01
N PRO A 33 2.65 -16.42 -16.58
CA PRO A 33 2.83 -16.44 -18.04
C PRO A 33 1.94 -17.47 -18.73
N GLU A 34 1.79 -18.66 -18.13
CA GLU A 34 0.98 -19.75 -18.67
C GLU A 34 -0.53 -19.41 -18.72
N GLU A 35 -0.97 -18.44 -17.90
CA GLU A 35 -2.35 -18.01 -17.79
C GLU A 35 -2.57 -16.63 -18.45
N GLU A 36 -1.52 -16.03 -19.00
CA GLU A 36 -1.52 -14.68 -19.58
C GLU A 36 -2.13 -13.64 -18.64
N ARG A 37 -1.84 -13.71 -17.34
CA ARG A 37 -2.37 -12.78 -16.35
C ARG A 37 -1.33 -12.34 -15.32
N ALA A 38 -1.62 -11.28 -14.59
CA ALA A 38 -0.88 -10.88 -13.40
C ALA A 38 -1.81 -10.79 -12.20
N GLU A 39 -1.39 -11.37 -11.09
CA GLU A 39 -2.03 -11.24 -9.79
C GLU A 39 -1.35 -10.12 -9.02
N ILE A 40 -2.15 -9.25 -8.39
CA ILE A 40 -1.67 -8.09 -7.67
C ILE A 40 -2.23 -8.12 -6.26
N THR A 41 -1.33 -8.00 -5.29
CA THR A 41 -1.68 -7.86 -3.88
C THR A 41 -1.12 -6.54 -3.38
N ILE A 42 -1.99 -5.67 -2.85
CA ILE A 42 -1.60 -4.38 -2.26
C ILE A 42 -1.86 -4.43 -0.77
N GLN A 43 -0.80 -4.36 0.03
CA GLN A 43 -0.88 -4.33 1.48
C GLN A 43 -0.61 -2.92 2.01
N VAL A 44 -1.52 -2.42 2.83
CA VAL A 44 -1.46 -1.09 3.46
C VAL A 44 -1.83 -1.20 4.94
N PHE A 45 -1.52 -0.19 5.73
CA PHE A 45 -2.02 -0.16 7.12
C PHE A 45 -3.53 0.06 7.15
N SER A 46 -4.25 -0.71 7.95
CA SER A 46 -5.72 -0.58 8.10
C SER A 46 -6.12 0.79 8.64
N HIS A 47 -5.29 1.37 9.50
CA HIS A 47 -5.49 2.73 10.01
C HIS A 47 -5.56 3.76 8.88
N ASP A 48 -4.74 3.62 7.83
CA ASP A 48 -4.69 4.58 6.72
C ASP A 48 -5.96 4.45 5.84
N VAL A 49 -6.47 3.22 5.68
CA VAL A 49 -7.76 2.98 5.01
C VAL A 49 -8.91 3.62 5.80
N TYR A 50 -8.93 3.47 7.12
CA TYR A 50 -9.95 4.11 7.95
C TYR A 50 -9.87 5.62 7.88
N LEU A 51 -8.67 6.20 7.95
CA LEU A 51 -8.47 7.65 7.83
C LEU A 51 -8.93 8.18 6.46
N LEU A 52 -8.61 7.44 5.39
CA LEU A 52 -9.06 7.78 4.03
C LEU A 52 -10.59 7.81 3.94
N LEU A 53 -11.26 6.80 4.49
CA LEU A 53 -12.72 6.72 4.52
C LEU A 53 -13.35 7.83 5.37
N GLU A 54 -12.80 8.11 6.54
CA GLU A 54 -13.26 9.17 7.43
C GLU A 54 -13.12 10.56 6.78
N ASN A 55 -12.02 10.83 6.11
CA ASN A 55 -11.81 12.08 5.35
C ASN A 55 -12.83 12.25 4.22
N ALA A 56 -13.32 11.15 3.67
CA ALA A 56 -14.40 11.13 2.67
C ALA A 56 -15.81 11.06 3.29
N ASN A 57 -15.93 11.24 4.62
CA ASN A 57 -17.18 11.20 5.39
C ASN A 57 -17.90 9.85 5.41
N TYR A 58 -17.20 8.74 5.21
CA TYR A 58 -17.74 7.40 5.41
C TYR A 58 -17.70 6.98 6.88
N LYS A 59 -18.69 6.19 7.30
CA LYS A 59 -18.70 5.55 8.62
C LYS A 59 -17.90 4.26 8.57
N THR A 60 -16.93 4.14 9.46
CA THR A 60 -15.97 3.01 9.46
C THR A 60 -16.36 1.84 10.34
N ILE A 61 -17.46 1.96 11.12
CA ILE A 61 -17.84 0.98 12.16
C ILE A 61 -18.07 -0.45 11.66
N ASN A 62 -18.47 -0.63 10.40
CA ASN A 62 -18.76 -1.95 9.82
C ASN A 62 -17.80 -2.33 8.70
N VAL A 63 -16.75 -1.56 8.46
CA VAL A 63 -15.78 -1.81 7.39
C VAL A 63 -15.10 -3.17 7.61
N GLY A 64 -15.08 -3.99 6.57
CA GLY A 64 -14.54 -5.36 6.63
C GLY A 64 -15.49 -6.41 7.23
N THR A 65 -16.77 -6.07 7.48
CA THR A 65 -17.78 -7.01 8.00
C THR A 65 -18.87 -7.27 6.97
N ASP A 66 -19.72 -8.27 7.25
CA ASP A 66 -20.93 -8.58 6.47
C ASP A 66 -21.97 -7.44 6.43
N LYS A 67 -21.78 -6.41 7.27
CA LYS A 67 -22.64 -5.22 7.34
C LYS A 67 -22.01 -3.99 6.66
N GLU A 68 -20.92 -4.18 5.95
CA GLU A 68 -20.28 -3.09 5.22
C GLU A 68 -21.21 -2.54 4.13
N SER A 69 -21.24 -1.20 3.98
CA SER A 69 -21.96 -0.57 2.88
C SER A 69 -21.24 -0.79 1.56
N ALA A 70 -21.97 -1.14 0.50
CA ALA A 70 -21.41 -1.30 -0.84
C ALA A 70 -20.71 -0.04 -1.38
N ASP A 71 -21.08 1.14 -0.89
CA ASP A 71 -20.46 2.41 -1.28
C ASP A 71 -18.98 2.48 -0.88
N ILE A 72 -18.57 1.74 0.16
CA ILE A 72 -17.18 1.68 0.62
C ILE A 72 -16.31 1.02 -0.43
N ASP A 73 -16.72 -0.13 -0.98
CA ASP A 73 -15.96 -0.78 -2.06
C ASP A 73 -15.90 0.09 -3.31
N ILE A 74 -17.00 0.74 -3.68
CA ILE A 74 -17.04 1.67 -4.82
C ILE A 74 -16.03 2.81 -4.63
N PHE A 75 -16.01 3.41 -3.44
CA PHE A 75 -15.05 4.48 -3.12
C PHE A 75 -13.59 3.98 -3.17
N LEU A 76 -13.30 2.84 -2.52
CA LEU A 76 -11.95 2.29 -2.49
C LEU A 76 -11.44 1.88 -3.87
N VAL A 77 -12.30 1.30 -4.73
CA VAL A 77 -11.96 0.96 -6.12
C VAL A 77 -11.65 2.23 -6.93
N ASN A 78 -12.42 3.30 -6.76
CA ASN A 78 -12.16 4.58 -7.42
C ASN A 78 -10.80 5.15 -6.95
N TYR A 79 -10.56 5.18 -5.64
CA TYR A 79 -9.30 5.65 -5.07
C TYR A 79 -8.11 4.83 -5.57
N LEU A 80 -8.22 3.50 -5.59
CA LEU A 80 -7.18 2.63 -6.15
C LEU A 80 -6.94 2.93 -7.64
N SER A 81 -8.00 3.14 -8.44
CA SER A 81 -7.87 3.38 -9.88
C SER A 81 -7.24 4.73 -10.23
N GLU A 82 -7.35 5.71 -9.35
CA GLU A 82 -6.70 7.02 -9.50
C GLU A 82 -5.22 6.99 -9.06
N ASN A 83 -4.87 6.13 -8.10
CA ASN A 83 -3.57 6.14 -7.44
C ASN A 83 -2.67 4.93 -7.73
N PHE A 84 -3.21 3.89 -8.40
CA PHE A 84 -2.44 2.72 -8.82
C PHE A 84 -2.78 2.36 -10.26
N MET A 85 -1.81 2.55 -11.16
CA MET A 85 -1.99 2.27 -12.59
C MET A 85 -0.80 1.49 -13.14
N ILE A 86 -1.09 0.56 -14.04
CA ILE A 86 -0.10 -0.18 -14.83
C ILE A 86 -0.27 0.27 -16.28
N GLN A 87 0.83 0.69 -16.91
CA GLN A 87 0.82 1.20 -18.29
C GLN A 87 0.11 0.22 -19.24
N ASP A 88 -0.80 0.76 -20.03
CA ASP A 88 -1.58 0.05 -21.07
C ASP A 88 -2.42 -1.14 -20.54
N CYS A 89 -2.58 -1.25 -19.21
CA CYS A 89 -3.33 -2.32 -18.57
C CYS A 89 -4.51 -1.79 -17.76
N ARG A 90 -5.58 -2.58 -17.71
CA ARG A 90 -6.69 -2.39 -16.77
C ARG A 90 -6.70 -3.57 -15.82
N TRP A 91 -6.73 -3.28 -14.55
CA TRP A 91 -6.90 -4.32 -13.53
C TRP A 91 -8.37 -4.42 -13.12
N LYS A 92 -8.71 -5.59 -12.65
CA LYS A 92 -10.01 -5.92 -12.05
C LYS A 92 -9.83 -6.04 -10.54
N TYR A 93 -10.71 -5.41 -9.80
CA TYR A 93 -10.78 -5.57 -8.34
C TYR A 93 -11.45 -6.91 -8.01
N LEU A 94 -10.79 -7.72 -7.19
CA LEU A 94 -11.28 -9.03 -6.76
C LEU A 94 -11.85 -9.00 -5.35
N GLY A 95 -11.44 -8.02 -4.53
CA GLY A 95 -11.88 -7.89 -3.15
C GLY A 95 -10.80 -7.33 -2.24
N LYS A 96 -11.10 -7.31 -0.95
CA LYS A 96 -10.17 -6.91 0.10
C LYS A 96 -10.32 -7.78 1.34
N GLU A 97 -9.28 -7.83 2.13
CA GLU A 97 -9.29 -8.36 3.50
C GLU A 97 -8.85 -7.25 4.45
N ILE A 98 -9.65 -6.97 5.47
CA ILE A 98 -9.34 -5.95 6.48
C ILE A 98 -8.99 -6.64 7.79
N GLY A 99 -7.70 -6.60 8.14
CA GLY A 99 -7.18 -7.07 9.41
C GLY A 99 -7.03 -5.93 10.42
N LEU A 100 -6.58 -6.26 11.63
CA LEU A 100 -6.35 -5.26 12.69
C LEU A 100 -5.23 -4.28 12.34
N GLU A 101 -4.16 -4.77 11.71
CA GLU A 101 -2.97 -4.00 11.39
C GLU A 101 -2.90 -3.65 9.90
N TYR A 102 -3.21 -4.61 9.04
CA TYR A 102 -3.10 -4.47 7.59
C TYR A 102 -4.42 -4.75 6.89
N THR A 103 -4.65 -3.97 5.85
CA THR A 103 -5.65 -4.22 4.81
C THR A 103 -4.95 -4.69 3.55
N VAL A 104 -5.49 -5.72 2.92
CA VAL A 104 -4.97 -6.29 1.69
C VAL A 104 -6.01 -6.16 0.60
N PHE A 105 -5.65 -5.53 -0.52
CA PHE A 105 -6.47 -5.47 -1.73
C PHE A 105 -5.96 -6.48 -2.75
N PHE A 106 -6.89 -7.18 -3.41
CA PHE A 106 -6.59 -8.16 -4.44
C PHE A 106 -7.08 -7.66 -5.80
N LEU A 107 -6.16 -7.57 -6.75
CA LEU A 107 -6.44 -7.14 -8.11
C LEU A 107 -5.89 -8.17 -9.11
N GLU A 108 -6.40 -8.15 -10.34
CA GLU A 108 -5.95 -9.02 -11.42
C GLU A 108 -5.89 -8.23 -12.73
N VAL A 109 -4.86 -8.46 -13.53
CA VAL A 109 -4.77 -8.01 -14.93
C VAL A 109 -4.89 -9.23 -15.82
N GLU A 110 -5.92 -9.25 -16.67
CA GLU A 110 -6.09 -10.27 -17.71
C GLU A 110 -5.29 -9.92 -18.97
N LYS A 111 -4.85 -10.93 -19.71
CA LYS A 111 -4.07 -10.79 -20.95
C LYS A 111 -2.78 -9.99 -20.75
N PHE A 112 -2.13 -10.22 -19.60
CA PHE A 112 -0.88 -9.56 -19.25
C PHE A 112 0.32 -10.33 -19.81
N SER A 113 0.99 -9.74 -20.79
CA SER A 113 2.22 -10.28 -21.38
C SER A 113 3.20 -9.12 -21.65
N PRO A 114 3.98 -8.70 -20.65
CA PRO A 114 4.90 -7.58 -20.80
C PRO A 114 6.03 -7.94 -21.79
N SER A 115 6.19 -7.12 -22.83
CA SER A 115 7.15 -7.37 -23.91
C SER A 115 8.51 -6.70 -23.71
N SER A 116 8.59 -5.63 -22.90
CA SER A 116 9.85 -4.90 -22.68
C SER A 116 9.85 -4.14 -21.36
N ASN A 117 9.17 -3.00 -21.31
CA ASN A 117 9.10 -2.15 -20.13
C ASN A 117 7.65 -1.94 -19.71
N VAL A 118 7.40 -1.94 -18.43
CA VAL A 118 6.08 -1.66 -17.85
C VAL A 118 6.22 -0.54 -16.83
N ALA A 119 5.65 0.62 -17.12
CA ALA A 119 5.58 1.70 -16.16
C ALA A 119 4.42 1.49 -15.19
N ILE A 120 4.69 1.72 -13.91
CA ILE A 120 3.70 1.64 -12.84
C ILE A 120 3.67 2.98 -12.11
N LEU A 121 2.48 3.56 -11.98
CA LEU A 121 2.19 4.63 -11.05
C LEU A 121 1.70 4.01 -9.75
N ASN A 122 2.26 4.41 -8.63
CA ASN A 122 1.74 4.09 -7.31
C ASN A 122 1.90 5.29 -6.38
N SER A 123 0.82 6.08 -6.28
CA SER A 123 0.71 7.26 -5.41
C SER A 123 -0.24 7.05 -4.23
N LEU A 124 -0.55 5.79 -3.89
CA LEU A 124 -1.44 5.45 -2.78
C LEU A 124 -1.00 6.14 -1.48
N PHE A 125 -1.93 6.80 -0.79
CA PHE A 125 -1.75 7.53 0.48
C PHE A 125 -0.72 8.67 0.45
N MET A 126 -0.22 9.06 -0.71
CA MET A 126 0.67 10.23 -0.86
C MET A 126 -0.09 11.56 -0.67
N ASP A 127 -1.39 11.54 -0.81
CA ASP A 127 -2.32 12.63 -0.48
C ASP A 127 -2.53 12.79 1.04
N LEU A 128 -2.32 11.73 1.81
CA LEU A 128 -2.41 11.75 3.28
C LEU A 128 -1.05 12.05 3.94
N TYR A 129 0.06 11.56 3.35
CA TYR A 129 1.39 11.60 3.96
C TYR A 129 2.47 12.00 2.96
N ASN A 130 3.20 13.07 3.24
CA ASN A 130 4.32 13.51 2.39
C ASN A 130 5.48 12.51 2.36
N GLU A 131 5.68 11.76 3.44
CA GLU A 131 6.75 10.77 3.59
C GLU A 131 6.34 9.37 3.13
N GLN A 132 5.15 9.23 2.52
CA GLN A 132 4.68 7.93 2.01
C GLN A 132 5.69 7.30 1.06
N ARG A 133 5.92 5.99 1.26
CA ARG A 133 6.71 5.13 0.39
C ARG A 133 5.87 3.95 -0.07
N ASN A 134 5.77 3.78 -1.37
CA ASN A 134 5.07 2.66 -1.96
C ASN A 134 6.10 1.73 -2.60
N ILE A 135 6.30 0.55 -2.01
CA ILE A 135 7.24 -0.45 -2.50
C ILE A 135 6.49 -1.38 -3.46
N VAL A 136 7.01 -1.54 -4.66
CA VAL A 136 6.47 -2.49 -5.65
C VAL A 136 7.49 -3.57 -5.90
N HIS A 137 7.06 -4.81 -5.73
CA HIS A 137 7.80 -6.01 -6.10
C HIS A 137 7.15 -6.63 -7.34
N PHE A 138 7.95 -6.88 -8.35
CA PHE A 138 7.50 -7.47 -9.60
C PHE A 138 8.18 -8.82 -9.80
N TYR A 139 7.37 -9.87 -9.81
CA TYR A 139 7.82 -11.26 -9.94
C TYR A 139 7.51 -11.80 -11.33
N ASN A 140 8.56 -12.17 -12.07
CA ASN A 140 8.46 -12.93 -13.32
C ASN A 140 9.18 -14.26 -13.14
N GLY A 141 8.45 -15.29 -12.78
CA GLY A 141 9.02 -16.57 -12.36
C GLY A 141 9.91 -16.40 -11.12
N SER A 142 11.19 -16.70 -11.25
CA SER A 142 12.20 -16.53 -10.19
C SER A 142 12.84 -15.13 -10.16
N VAL A 143 12.57 -14.29 -11.17
CA VAL A 143 13.13 -12.94 -11.25
C VAL A 143 12.28 -11.98 -10.44
N LEU A 144 12.91 -11.30 -9.49
CA LEU A 144 12.33 -10.23 -8.68
C LEU A 144 12.98 -8.91 -9.05
N GLN A 145 12.15 -7.94 -9.40
CA GLN A 145 12.53 -6.53 -9.46
C GLN A 145 11.75 -5.76 -8.40
N SER A 146 12.37 -4.75 -7.80
CA SER A 146 11.73 -3.94 -6.76
C SER A 146 12.03 -2.47 -6.98
N ALA A 147 11.04 -1.63 -6.71
CA ALA A 147 11.17 -0.18 -6.75
C ALA A 147 10.46 0.44 -5.54
N SER A 148 10.96 1.58 -5.08
CA SER A 148 10.32 2.39 -4.05
C SER A 148 9.89 3.71 -4.66
N MET A 149 8.59 3.98 -4.62
CA MET A 149 7.97 5.19 -5.16
C MET A 149 7.68 6.16 -4.02
N THR A 150 7.85 7.44 -4.30
CA THR A 150 7.68 8.55 -3.36
C THR A 150 6.86 9.67 -4.01
N ASN A 151 6.45 10.68 -3.23
CA ASN A 151 5.76 11.86 -3.76
C ASN A 151 6.51 12.55 -4.91
N ASN A 152 7.83 12.54 -4.88
CA ASN A 152 8.64 13.17 -5.94
C ASN A 152 8.79 12.26 -7.17
N GLU A 153 8.71 10.95 -6.99
CA GLU A 153 8.89 9.92 -8.02
C GLU A 153 7.84 8.83 -7.86
N PRO A 154 6.55 9.10 -8.20
CA PRO A 154 5.46 8.14 -8.01
C PRO A 154 5.38 7.09 -9.14
N VAL A 155 6.22 7.20 -10.17
CA VAL A 155 6.23 6.30 -11.34
C VAL A 155 7.59 5.62 -11.46
N PHE A 156 7.58 4.32 -11.72
CA PHE A 156 8.77 3.56 -12.04
C PHE A 156 8.53 2.61 -13.23
N ALA A 157 9.51 2.47 -14.12
CA ALA A 157 9.47 1.54 -15.25
C ALA A 157 10.30 0.29 -14.96
N PHE A 158 9.62 -0.85 -14.89
CA PHE A 158 10.25 -2.17 -14.77
C PHE A 158 10.64 -2.67 -16.15
N SER A 159 11.86 -3.24 -16.28
CA SER A 159 12.39 -3.73 -17.54
C SER A 159 12.36 -5.26 -17.57
N PHE A 160 11.77 -5.83 -18.63
CA PHE A 160 11.75 -7.26 -18.89
C PHE A 160 12.60 -7.55 -20.13
N GLN A 161 13.56 -8.45 -19.99
CA GLN A 161 14.41 -8.94 -21.07
C GLN A 161 14.03 -10.36 -21.43
#